data_f570e6fe256aebfa0b4ae746874fdd43
#
_entry.id   f570e6fe256aebfa0b4ae746874fdd43
#
_cell.length_a   1.000
_cell.length_b   1.000
_cell.length_c   1.000
_cell.angle_alpha   90.00
_cell.angle_beta   90.00
_cell.angle_gamma   90.00
#
_symmetry.space_group_name_H-M   'P 1'
#
loop_
_entity.id
_entity.type
_entity.pdbx_description
1 polymer ?
#
loop_
_entity_poly.entity_id
_entity_poly.type
_entity_poly.pdbx_seq_one_letter_code
_entity_poly.pdbx_strand_id
1 'polypeptide(L)'
;FGSDFRSIPYLTTIKNSEESITVVTTEPVRSGRGKKLVINPVEEFCKSNNIEFKYFSQDAVYRNMDIGISASFAKIFSPGFIKSNNNIFNIHLSLLPELRGPSPVESAILNNNSKTGFTVFRIDEDIDTGKIIFQQDVTISEDDYASNIYERLSNSFNENYKEIDFLSTGVEQSQNSSRTSKFAKSDFNISEDSLFIAKTKIRAFNIMGPSFTSHKNKILKIHSYTEESNSEGIMYK
;
A
#
# COMPACT_ATOMS: atom_id res chain seq x y z
N PHE A 1 6.11 -11.19 3.57
CA PHE A 1 6.48 -10.05 4.44
C PHE A 1 5.37 -9.01 4.41
N GLY A 2 4.84 -8.64 5.57
CA GLY A 2 3.79 -7.63 5.70
C GLY A 2 3.72 -7.07 7.12
N SER A 3 3.22 -5.83 7.29
CA SER A 3 3.13 -5.22 8.63
C SER A 3 1.94 -4.26 8.78
N ASP A 4 1.20 -4.03 7.73
CA ASP A 4 0.09 -3.09 7.66
C ASP A 4 -1.20 -3.83 7.30
N PHE A 5 -2.35 -3.30 7.65
CA PHE A 5 -3.65 -3.92 7.33
C PHE A 5 -3.85 -4.15 5.81
N ARG A 6 -3.21 -3.33 4.97
CA ARG A 6 -3.21 -3.45 3.51
C ARG A 6 -2.49 -4.71 3.00
N SER A 7 -1.65 -5.35 3.85
CA SER A 7 -1.02 -6.63 3.52
C SER A 7 -2.00 -7.81 3.60
N ILE A 8 -3.07 -7.69 4.41
CA ILE A 8 -3.93 -8.82 4.78
C ILE A 8 -4.65 -9.44 3.58
N PRO A 9 -5.24 -8.70 2.63
CA PRO A 9 -5.88 -9.29 1.45
C PRO A 9 -4.90 -10.12 0.61
N TYR A 10 -3.68 -9.63 0.39
CA TYR A 10 -2.63 -10.34 -0.35
C TYR A 10 -2.18 -11.61 0.39
N LEU A 11 -1.97 -11.50 1.71
CA LEU A 11 -1.67 -12.66 2.56
C LEU A 11 -2.77 -13.72 2.49
N THR A 12 -4.03 -13.30 2.49
CA THR A 12 -5.19 -14.21 2.40
C THR A 12 -5.19 -14.96 1.07
N THR A 13 -4.93 -14.26 -0.05
CA THR A 13 -4.80 -14.90 -1.37
C THR A 13 -3.68 -15.93 -1.38
N ILE A 14 -2.48 -15.56 -0.91
CA ILE A 14 -1.32 -16.45 -0.87
C ILE A 14 -1.60 -17.68 0.01
N LYS A 15 -2.14 -17.46 1.23
CA LYS A 15 -2.51 -18.55 2.14
C LYS A 15 -3.48 -19.55 1.52
N ASN A 16 -4.44 -19.07 0.74
CA ASN A 16 -5.45 -19.94 0.11
C ASN A 16 -4.93 -20.67 -1.13
N SER A 17 -3.81 -20.23 -1.69
CA SER A 17 -3.23 -20.76 -2.92
C SER A 17 -2.02 -21.66 -2.70
N GLU A 18 -1.31 -21.52 -1.57
CA GLU A 18 -0.07 -22.21 -1.26
C GLU A 18 -0.25 -23.23 -0.13
N GLU A 19 0.45 -24.37 -0.25
CA GLU A 19 0.39 -25.46 0.73
C GLU A 19 1.02 -25.10 2.07
N SER A 20 2.08 -24.31 2.03
CA SER A 20 2.85 -23.91 3.22
C SER A 20 3.29 -22.47 3.14
N ILE A 21 3.00 -21.70 4.16
CA ILE A 21 3.43 -20.32 4.29
C ILE A 21 4.03 -20.06 5.67
N THR A 22 5.06 -19.20 5.71
CA THR A 22 5.53 -18.55 6.93
C THR A 22 5.41 -17.05 6.77
N VAL A 23 4.72 -16.40 7.68
CA VAL A 23 4.56 -14.94 7.65
C VAL A 23 5.72 -14.28 8.38
N VAL A 24 6.28 -13.23 7.78
CA VAL A 24 7.31 -12.40 8.42
C VAL A 24 6.74 -10.99 8.61
N THR A 25 6.71 -10.54 9.87
CA THR A 25 6.15 -9.22 10.23
C THR A 25 7.10 -8.43 11.12
N THR A 26 6.74 -7.19 11.43
CA THR A 26 7.56 -6.34 12.32
C THR A 26 7.24 -6.61 13.78
N GLU A 27 8.24 -6.41 14.65
CA GLU A 27 8.01 -6.44 16.10
C GLU A 27 6.99 -5.42 16.56
N PRO A 28 6.27 -5.71 17.67
CA PRO A 28 5.37 -4.75 18.30
C PRO A 28 6.09 -3.46 18.69
N VAL A 29 5.43 -2.34 18.48
CA VAL A 29 5.98 -1.02 18.78
C VAL A 29 5.24 -0.34 19.95
N ARG A 30 5.95 0.46 20.73
CA ARG A 30 5.33 1.28 21.77
C ARG A 30 4.62 2.47 21.12
N SER A 31 3.31 2.57 21.30
CA SER A 31 2.49 3.62 20.69
C SER A 31 1.49 4.24 21.67
N GLY A 32 0.96 5.42 21.31
CA GLY A 32 -0.04 6.13 22.08
C GLY A 32 0.50 6.86 23.32
N ARG A 33 -0.38 7.61 24.01
CA ARG A 33 -0.03 8.43 25.18
C ARG A 33 0.50 7.61 26.37
N GLY A 34 0.17 6.34 26.47
CA GLY A 34 0.64 5.43 27.52
C GLY A 34 1.82 4.55 27.12
N LYS A 35 2.41 4.73 25.92
CA LYS A 35 3.49 3.89 25.38
C LYS A 35 3.21 2.39 25.52
N LYS A 36 1.95 1.98 25.35
CA LYS A 36 1.57 0.57 25.36
C LYS A 36 2.17 -0.13 24.16
N LEU A 37 2.55 -1.39 24.34
CA LEU A 37 3.01 -2.24 23.25
C LEU A 37 1.81 -2.56 22.35
N VAL A 38 1.93 -2.25 21.07
CA VAL A 38 0.87 -2.45 20.06
C VAL A 38 1.43 -3.40 19.03
N ILE A 39 0.76 -4.53 18.84
CA ILE A 39 1.01 -5.46 17.75
C ILE A 39 0.49 -4.85 16.45
N ASN A 40 1.09 -5.23 15.32
CA ASN A 40 0.63 -4.76 14.02
C ASN A 40 -0.54 -5.64 13.50
N PRO A 41 -1.31 -5.15 12.53
CA PRO A 41 -2.49 -5.87 12.00
C PRO A 41 -2.17 -7.27 11.43
N VAL A 42 -0.98 -7.48 10.88
CA VAL A 42 -0.57 -8.78 10.31
C VAL A 42 -0.31 -9.79 11.43
N GLU A 43 0.35 -9.39 12.52
CA GLU A 43 0.51 -10.24 13.70
C GLU A 43 -0.83 -10.64 14.31
N GLU A 44 -1.76 -9.68 14.44
CA GLU A 44 -3.11 -9.95 14.94
C GLU A 44 -3.86 -10.94 14.05
N PHE A 45 -3.79 -10.74 12.73
CA PHE A 45 -4.38 -11.64 11.74
C PHE A 45 -3.79 -13.05 11.85
N CYS A 46 -2.46 -13.19 11.96
CA CYS A 46 -1.80 -14.49 12.09
C CYS A 46 -2.25 -15.23 13.34
N LYS A 47 -2.30 -14.55 14.50
CA LYS A 47 -2.78 -15.13 15.76
C LYS A 47 -4.23 -15.58 15.67
N SER A 48 -5.11 -14.78 15.08
CA SER A 48 -6.54 -15.09 14.94
C SER A 48 -6.82 -16.24 13.96
N ASN A 49 -5.90 -16.52 13.03
CA ASN A 49 -6.05 -17.55 12.00
C ASN A 49 -5.11 -18.76 12.18
N ASN A 50 -4.40 -18.86 13.31
CA ASN A 50 -3.41 -19.90 13.60
C ASN A 50 -2.35 -20.05 12.51
N ILE A 51 -1.84 -18.91 11.99
CA ILE A 51 -0.78 -18.87 10.98
C ILE A 51 0.55 -18.69 11.71
N GLU A 52 1.57 -19.50 11.35
CA GLU A 52 2.93 -19.32 11.86
C GLU A 52 3.49 -17.98 11.38
N PHE A 53 4.08 -17.22 12.29
CA PHE A 53 4.78 -16.00 11.93
C PHE A 53 6.08 -15.82 12.70
N LYS A 54 6.99 -15.02 12.12
CA LYS A 54 8.27 -14.63 12.70
C LYS A 54 8.44 -13.12 12.63
N TYR A 55 9.20 -12.57 13.55
CA TYR A 55 9.62 -11.19 13.45
C TYR A 55 10.79 -11.03 12.50
N PHE A 56 10.76 -9.96 11.75
CA PHE A 56 11.79 -9.63 10.77
C PHE A 56 13.12 -9.31 11.42
N SER A 57 14.19 -9.89 10.89
CA SER A 57 15.59 -9.52 11.17
C SER A 57 16.35 -9.36 9.86
N GLN A 58 17.20 -8.33 9.77
CA GLN A 58 18.08 -8.11 8.61
C GLN A 58 19.14 -9.22 8.43
N ASP A 59 19.45 -9.94 9.50
CA ASP A 59 20.42 -11.03 9.48
C ASP A 59 19.79 -12.41 9.23
N ALA A 60 18.46 -12.45 9.06
CA ALA A 60 17.76 -13.71 8.83
C ALA A 60 18.06 -14.28 7.44
N VAL A 61 18.29 -15.59 7.37
CA VAL A 61 18.46 -16.35 6.13
C VAL A 61 17.37 -17.41 6.07
N TYR A 62 16.50 -17.32 5.10
CA TYR A 62 15.37 -18.24 4.90
C TYR A 62 15.75 -19.33 3.89
N ARG A 63 16.55 -20.35 4.35
CA ARG A 63 17.14 -21.37 3.48
C ARG A 63 16.14 -22.26 2.73
N ASN A 64 14.96 -22.42 3.31
CA ASN A 64 13.88 -23.26 2.74
C ASN A 64 12.76 -22.41 2.13
N MET A 65 13.03 -21.17 1.80
CA MET A 65 12.08 -20.27 1.16
C MET A 65 12.23 -20.40 -0.36
N ASP A 66 11.24 -20.98 -1.00
CA ASP A 66 11.18 -21.02 -2.46
C ASP A 66 10.94 -19.60 -3.02
N ILE A 67 9.98 -18.89 -2.44
CA ILE A 67 9.58 -17.55 -2.84
C ILE A 67 9.25 -16.71 -1.61
N GLY A 68 9.78 -15.50 -1.53
CA GLY A 68 9.39 -14.48 -0.58
C GLY A 68 8.52 -13.41 -1.25
N ILE A 69 7.35 -13.11 -0.70
CA ILE A 69 6.48 -12.05 -1.20
C ILE A 69 6.33 -10.96 -0.14
N SER A 70 6.58 -9.73 -0.53
CA SER A 70 6.42 -8.52 0.29
C SER A 70 5.20 -7.73 -0.18
N ALA A 71 4.34 -7.32 0.75
CA ALA A 71 3.21 -6.44 0.50
C ALA A 71 3.02 -5.48 1.68
N SER A 72 3.03 -4.18 1.44
CA SER A 72 2.88 -3.15 2.48
C SER A 72 3.75 -3.43 3.73
N PHE A 73 5.02 -3.70 3.52
CA PHE A 73 5.99 -3.99 4.57
C PHE A 73 6.78 -2.74 4.95
N ALA A 74 6.76 -2.38 6.23
CA ALA A 74 7.33 -1.11 6.71
C ALA A 74 8.86 -1.10 6.86
N LYS A 75 9.57 -2.13 6.37
CA LYS A 75 11.03 -2.21 6.43
C LYS A 75 11.63 -2.26 5.03
N ILE A 76 12.79 -1.64 4.90
CA ILE A 76 13.64 -1.76 3.72
C ILE A 76 14.58 -2.94 3.95
N PHE A 77 14.72 -3.81 2.97
CA PHE A 77 15.69 -4.90 3.00
C PHE A 77 17.09 -4.37 2.72
N SER A 78 18.05 -4.75 3.55
CA SER A 78 19.45 -4.39 3.30
C SER A 78 20.03 -5.18 2.10
N PRO A 79 21.07 -4.68 1.41
CA PRO A 79 21.75 -5.44 0.36
C PRO A 79 22.22 -6.82 0.81
N GLY A 80 22.69 -6.94 2.05
CA GLY A 80 23.07 -8.22 2.65
C GLY A 80 21.91 -9.19 2.80
N PHE A 81 20.74 -8.69 3.23
CA PHE A 81 19.53 -9.50 3.33
C PHE A 81 19.08 -9.99 1.94
N ILE A 82 19.03 -9.10 0.95
CA ILE A 82 18.63 -9.42 -0.43
C ILE A 82 19.57 -10.48 -1.01
N LYS A 83 20.88 -10.32 -0.84
CA LYS A 83 21.89 -11.28 -1.32
C LYS A 83 21.75 -12.66 -0.68
N SER A 84 21.35 -12.71 0.58
CA SER A 84 21.17 -13.97 1.33
C SER A 84 19.81 -14.63 1.08
N ASN A 85 18.84 -13.89 0.52
CA ASN A 85 17.44 -14.29 0.28
C ASN A 85 17.02 -13.83 -1.11
N ASN A 86 17.57 -14.40 -2.16
CA ASN A 86 17.54 -13.89 -3.53
C ASN A 86 16.20 -14.04 -4.31
N ASN A 87 15.20 -14.70 -3.75
CA ASN A 87 13.90 -14.90 -4.38
C ASN A 87 12.80 -14.10 -3.69
N ILE A 88 13.02 -12.80 -3.51
CA ILE A 88 12.04 -11.91 -2.87
C ILE A 88 11.43 -10.98 -3.91
N PHE A 89 10.10 -10.93 -3.90
CA PHE A 89 9.29 -10.08 -4.75
C PHE A 89 8.50 -9.09 -3.90
N ASN A 90 8.18 -7.94 -4.48
CA ASN A 90 7.27 -6.99 -3.85
C ASN A 90 6.04 -6.78 -4.72
N ILE A 91 4.90 -6.62 -4.08
CA ILE A 91 3.66 -6.17 -4.69
C ILE A 91 3.59 -4.66 -4.48
N HIS A 92 3.85 -3.90 -5.55
CA HIS A 92 3.77 -2.45 -5.55
C HIS A 92 2.46 -2.00 -6.19
N LEU A 93 1.79 -1.02 -5.58
CA LEU A 93 0.43 -0.64 -5.94
C LEU A 93 0.39 0.51 -6.96
N SER A 94 1.22 0.39 -7.98
CA SER A 94 1.19 1.20 -9.20
C SER A 94 1.66 0.39 -10.40
N LEU A 95 1.54 0.96 -11.59
CA LEU A 95 2.15 0.46 -12.81
C LEU A 95 3.60 0.97 -12.91
N LEU A 96 4.55 0.24 -12.30
CA LEU A 96 5.97 0.60 -12.38
C LEU A 96 6.42 0.72 -13.86
N PRO A 97 7.29 1.69 -14.17
CA PRO A 97 8.11 2.51 -13.28
C PRO A 97 7.45 3.78 -12.74
N GLU A 98 6.16 3.95 -12.92
CA GLU A 98 5.43 5.11 -12.39
C GLU A 98 5.16 4.96 -10.90
N LEU A 99 5.23 6.08 -10.17
CA LEU A 99 4.86 6.20 -8.75
C LEU A 99 5.66 5.22 -7.85
N ARG A 100 6.97 5.05 -8.08
CA ARG A 100 7.85 4.36 -7.13
C ARG A 100 7.78 5.04 -5.77
N GLY A 101 7.82 4.26 -4.68
CA GLY A 101 7.84 4.81 -3.32
C GLY A 101 6.58 4.51 -2.50
N PRO A 102 6.36 5.21 -1.37
CA PRO A 102 5.51 4.72 -0.28
C PRO A 102 4.00 4.92 -0.43
N SER A 103 3.52 5.77 -1.33
CA SER A 103 2.11 6.18 -1.39
C SER A 103 1.58 6.26 -2.83
N PRO A 104 1.66 5.15 -3.61
CA PRO A 104 1.32 5.18 -5.02
C PRO A 104 -0.19 5.38 -5.28
N VAL A 105 -1.06 4.77 -4.49
CA VAL A 105 -2.52 4.86 -4.68
C VAL A 105 -3.03 6.28 -4.42
N GLU A 106 -2.61 6.87 -3.29
CA GLU A 106 -2.97 8.24 -2.95
C GLU A 106 -2.44 9.22 -4.00
N SER A 107 -1.21 9.00 -4.47
CA SER A 107 -0.59 9.83 -5.51
C SER A 107 -1.31 9.70 -6.85
N ALA A 108 -1.78 8.51 -7.22
CA ALA A 108 -2.57 8.31 -8.43
C ALA A 108 -3.89 9.13 -8.39
N ILE A 109 -4.57 9.15 -7.24
CA ILE A 109 -5.77 9.99 -7.07
C ILE A 109 -5.43 11.47 -7.14
N LEU A 110 -4.40 11.92 -6.42
CA LEU A 110 -3.99 13.33 -6.39
C LEU A 110 -3.55 13.83 -7.76
N ASN A 111 -2.97 12.98 -8.59
CA ASN A 111 -2.60 13.27 -9.96
C ASN A 111 -3.75 13.16 -10.96
N ASN A 112 -4.98 12.82 -10.50
CA ASN A 112 -6.14 12.58 -11.34
C ASN A 112 -5.90 11.53 -12.44
N ASN A 113 -5.14 10.49 -12.12
CA ASN A 113 -4.92 9.40 -13.04
C ASN A 113 -6.25 8.65 -13.25
N SER A 114 -6.58 8.29 -14.50
CA SER A 114 -7.77 7.48 -14.82
C SER A 114 -7.55 5.98 -14.59
N LYS A 115 -6.30 5.57 -14.35
CA LYS A 115 -5.93 4.20 -14.04
C LYS A 115 -4.70 4.14 -13.13
N THR A 116 -4.60 3.04 -12.41
CA THR A 116 -3.42 2.59 -11.68
C THR A 116 -3.30 1.07 -11.88
N GLY A 117 -2.61 0.37 -11.02
CA GLY A 117 -2.48 -1.08 -11.09
C GLY A 117 -1.65 -1.62 -9.96
N PHE A 118 -1.32 -2.90 -10.04
CA PHE A 118 -0.26 -3.47 -9.22
C PHE A 118 0.84 -4.06 -10.09
N THR A 119 2.04 -4.01 -9.57
CA THR A 119 3.24 -4.60 -10.16
C THR A 119 3.85 -5.59 -9.19
N VAL A 120 4.06 -6.82 -9.63
CA VAL A 120 4.92 -7.77 -8.92
C VAL A 120 6.30 -7.71 -9.57
N PHE A 121 7.29 -7.39 -8.76
CA PHE A 121 8.66 -7.23 -9.23
C PHE A 121 9.66 -7.87 -8.27
N ARG A 122 10.82 -8.28 -8.79
CA ARG A 122 11.92 -8.82 -7.97
C ARG A 122 12.59 -7.68 -7.21
N ILE A 123 12.75 -7.81 -5.91
CA ILE A 123 13.42 -6.79 -5.08
C ILE A 123 14.91 -6.76 -5.43
N ASP A 124 15.42 -5.55 -5.63
CA ASP A 124 16.83 -5.22 -5.78
C ASP A 124 17.30 -4.23 -4.69
N GLU A 125 18.49 -3.66 -4.85
CA GLU A 125 19.11 -2.79 -3.83
C GLU A 125 18.45 -1.41 -3.75
N ASP A 126 17.81 -0.94 -4.83
CA ASP A 126 17.14 0.35 -4.89
C ASP A 126 15.63 0.23 -4.66
N ILE A 127 14.98 1.36 -4.33
CA ILE A 127 13.55 1.37 -4.01
C ILE A 127 12.72 1.23 -5.28
N ASP A 128 11.99 0.11 -5.38
CA ASP A 128 11.00 -0.19 -6.44
C ASP A 128 11.57 -0.14 -7.86
N THR A 129 12.84 -0.57 -8.04
CA THR A 129 13.55 -0.52 -9.33
C THR A 129 13.73 -1.86 -10.01
N GLY A 130 13.53 -2.95 -9.29
CA GLY A 130 13.81 -4.29 -9.78
C GLY A 130 12.94 -4.75 -10.96
N LYS A 131 13.30 -5.88 -11.53
CA LYS A 131 12.66 -6.42 -12.73
C LYS A 131 11.21 -6.79 -12.49
N ILE A 132 10.35 -6.34 -13.38
CA ILE A 132 8.92 -6.62 -13.37
C ILE A 132 8.67 -8.04 -13.86
N ILE A 133 7.92 -8.83 -13.08
CA ILE A 133 7.48 -10.17 -13.50
C ILE A 133 5.99 -10.21 -13.85
N PHE A 134 5.19 -9.30 -13.31
CA PHE A 134 3.76 -9.21 -13.62
C PHE A 134 3.24 -7.80 -13.38
N GLN A 135 2.31 -7.36 -14.22
CA GLN A 135 1.56 -6.11 -14.02
C GLN A 135 0.11 -6.30 -14.43
N GLN A 136 -0.78 -5.69 -13.67
CA GLN A 136 -2.21 -5.61 -14.01
C GLN A 136 -2.72 -4.22 -13.69
N ASP A 137 -3.42 -3.61 -14.65
CA ASP A 137 -4.05 -2.31 -14.44
C ASP A 137 -5.47 -2.43 -13.86
N VAL A 138 -5.89 -1.38 -13.18
CA VAL A 138 -7.25 -1.16 -12.70
C VAL A 138 -7.66 0.28 -12.97
N THR A 139 -8.93 0.51 -13.26
CA THR A 139 -9.47 1.85 -13.48
C THR A 139 -9.62 2.63 -12.18
N ILE A 140 -9.49 3.95 -12.26
CA ILE A 140 -9.84 4.91 -11.20
C ILE A 140 -11.01 5.75 -11.71
N SER A 141 -12.13 5.68 -11.02
CA SER A 141 -13.31 6.53 -11.30
C SER A 141 -13.19 7.84 -10.54
N GLU A 142 -13.89 8.89 -11.01
CA GLU A 142 -13.85 10.23 -10.41
C GLU A 142 -14.31 10.25 -8.94
N ASP A 143 -15.19 9.31 -8.56
CA ASP A 143 -15.72 9.20 -7.20
C ASP A 143 -15.00 8.18 -6.34
N ASP A 144 -13.99 7.47 -6.88
CA ASP A 144 -13.26 6.48 -6.10
C ASP A 144 -12.47 7.13 -4.96
N TYR A 145 -12.62 6.57 -3.79
CA TYR A 145 -11.75 6.79 -2.65
C TYR A 145 -10.56 5.82 -2.69
N ALA A 146 -9.48 6.13 -2.01
CA ALA A 146 -8.33 5.23 -1.93
C ALA A 146 -8.73 3.83 -1.43
N SER A 147 -9.68 3.74 -0.49
CA SER A 147 -10.23 2.45 -0.03
C SER A 147 -10.81 1.59 -1.16
N ASN A 148 -11.55 2.18 -2.10
CA ASN A 148 -12.12 1.45 -3.25
C ASN A 148 -11.02 0.92 -4.17
N ILE A 149 -9.97 1.72 -4.38
CA ILE A 149 -8.84 1.33 -5.22
C ILE A 149 -8.03 0.23 -4.57
N TYR A 150 -7.75 0.30 -3.25
CA TYR A 150 -7.07 -0.77 -2.52
C TYR A 150 -7.84 -2.09 -2.58
N GLU A 151 -9.17 -2.05 -2.44
CA GLU A 151 -10.04 -3.22 -2.58
C GLU A 151 -9.96 -3.79 -4.01
N ARG A 152 -10.09 -2.94 -5.02
CA ARG A 152 -10.01 -3.34 -6.44
C ARG A 152 -8.66 -3.95 -6.79
N LEU A 153 -7.56 -3.38 -6.30
CA LEU A 153 -6.20 -3.90 -6.48
C LEU A 153 -6.03 -5.27 -5.84
N SER A 154 -6.53 -5.46 -4.62
CA SER A 154 -6.43 -6.75 -3.93
C SER A 154 -7.29 -7.83 -4.58
N ASN A 155 -8.49 -7.48 -5.07
CA ASN A 155 -9.34 -8.40 -5.83
C ASN A 155 -8.68 -8.80 -7.15
N SER A 156 -8.15 -7.82 -7.88
CA SER A 156 -7.40 -8.07 -9.13
C SER A 156 -6.16 -8.94 -8.88
N PHE A 157 -5.43 -8.73 -7.79
CA PHE A 157 -4.32 -9.62 -7.41
C PHE A 157 -4.81 -11.05 -7.15
N ASN A 158 -5.91 -11.23 -6.41
CA ASN A 158 -6.48 -12.54 -6.13
C ASN A 158 -6.88 -13.29 -7.42
N GLU A 159 -7.49 -12.59 -8.37
CA GLU A 159 -7.90 -13.15 -9.66
C GLU A 159 -6.70 -13.60 -10.51
N ASN A 160 -5.61 -12.84 -10.49
CA ASN A 160 -4.45 -13.07 -11.33
C ASN A 160 -3.29 -13.81 -10.63
N TYR A 161 -3.40 -14.14 -9.34
CA TYR A 161 -2.28 -14.71 -8.58
C TYR A 161 -1.66 -15.94 -9.22
N LYS A 162 -2.46 -16.84 -9.76
CA LYS A 162 -2.01 -18.09 -10.41
C LYS A 162 -1.32 -17.88 -11.75
N GLU A 163 -1.47 -16.71 -12.34
CA GLU A 163 -0.83 -16.33 -13.61
C GLU A 163 0.56 -15.73 -13.40
N ILE A 164 0.93 -15.42 -12.15
CA ILE A 164 2.22 -14.81 -11.84
C ILE A 164 3.32 -15.88 -11.90
N ASP A 165 4.20 -15.77 -12.89
CA ASP A 165 5.38 -16.64 -12.99
C ASP A 165 6.56 -16.12 -12.16
N PHE A 166 6.66 -16.58 -10.92
CA PHE A 166 7.76 -16.24 -10.02
C PHE A 166 9.14 -16.82 -10.45
N LEU A 167 9.17 -17.71 -11.43
CA LEU A 167 10.42 -18.23 -12.04
C LEU A 167 10.91 -17.35 -13.19
N SER A 168 10.07 -16.45 -13.68
CA SER A 168 10.42 -15.52 -14.74
C SER A 168 11.67 -14.69 -14.38
N THR A 169 12.51 -14.43 -15.36
CA THR A 169 13.65 -13.52 -15.23
C THR A 169 13.22 -12.05 -15.10
N GLY A 170 11.97 -11.77 -15.48
CA GLY A 170 11.39 -10.43 -15.46
C GLY A 170 11.93 -9.49 -16.54
N VAL A 171 11.30 -8.34 -16.66
CA VAL A 171 11.63 -7.28 -17.62
C VAL A 171 12.18 -6.07 -16.88
N GLU A 172 13.28 -5.50 -17.38
CA GLU A 172 13.85 -4.26 -16.85
C GLU A 172 12.84 -3.12 -16.94
N GLN A 173 12.79 -2.31 -15.90
CA GLN A 173 11.98 -1.10 -15.92
C GLN A 173 12.58 -0.04 -16.84
N SER A 174 11.74 0.74 -17.51
CA SER A 174 12.22 1.89 -18.29
C SER A 174 12.84 2.96 -17.39
N GLN A 175 13.71 3.80 -17.96
CA GLN A 175 14.36 4.89 -17.24
C GLN A 175 13.40 6.06 -16.92
N ASN A 176 12.32 6.19 -17.70
CA ASN A 176 11.30 7.21 -17.46
C ASN A 176 10.40 6.78 -16.29
N SER A 177 10.70 7.28 -15.12
CA SER A 177 10.01 6.91 -13.88
C SER A 177 9.55 8.11 -13.09
N SER A 178 8.48 7.97 -12.32
CA SER A 178 8.04 8.94 -11.32
C SER A 178 8.17 8.37 -9.91
N ARG A 179 8.25 9.26 -8.91
CA ARG A 179 8.42 8.88 -7.50
C ARG A 179 7.36 9.52 -6.63
N THR A 180 6.97 8.82 -5.59
CA THR A 180 6.11 9.31 -4.52
C THR A 180 6.91 9.57 -3.25
N SER A 181 6.34 10.33 -2.34
CA SER A 181 6.89 10.57 -1.01
C SER A 181 5.83 10.26 0.07
N LYS A 182 6.29 10.17 1.33
CA LYS A 182 5.36 10.08 2.46
C LYS A 182 4.65 11.41 2.63
N PHE A 183 3.36 11.35 2.85
CA PHE A 183 2.56 12.52 3.16
C PHE A 183 2.77 12.97 4.61
N ALA A 184 2.91 14.27 4.79
CA ALA A 184 2.95 14.94 6.10
C ALA A 184 1.55 15.37 6.53
N LYS A 185 1.38 15.70 7.81
CA LYS A 185 0.09 16.17 8.32
C LYS A 185 -0.43 17.43 7.59
N SER A 186 0.47 18.30 7.13
CA SER A 186 0.13 19.49 6.34
C SER A 186 -0.61 19.16 5.04
N ASP A 187 -0.32 18.02 4.41
CA ASP A 187 -0.91 17.65 3.12
C ASP A 187 -2.42 17.37 3.24
N PHE A 188 -2.88 17.01 4.44
CA PHE A 188 -4.29 16.80 4.77
C PHE A 188 -5.08 18.08 4.97
N ASN A 189 -4.40 19.23 5.06
CA ASN A 189 -5.06 20.52 5.22
C ASN A 189 -5.68 20.98 3.90
N ILE A 190 -6.98 21.31 3.96
CA ILE A 190 -7.76 21.75 2.79
C ILE A 190 -8.32 23.18 2.97
N SER A 191 -7.78 23.94 3.93
CA SER A 191 -8.34 25.27 4.30
C SER A 191 -8.26 26.29 3.16
N GLU A 192 -7.26 26.19 2.30
CA GLU A 192 -7.00 27.12 1.19
C GLU A 192 -7.18 26.46 -0.19
N ASP A 193 -7.59 25.19 -0.21
CA ASP A 193 -7.75 24.45 -1.44
C ASP A 193 -9.02 24.87 -2.20
N SER A 194 -8.96 24.82 -3.51
CA SER A 194 -10.19 24.85 -4.31
C SER A 194 -11.07 23.64 -4.00
N LEU A 195 -12.38 23.73 -4.28
CA LEU A 195 -13.30 22.64 -4.04
C LEU A 195 -12.82 21.33 -4.70
N PHE A 196 -12.32 21.40 -5.93
CA PHE A 196 -11.77 20.25 -6.66
C PHE A 196 -10.60 19.61 -5.92
N ILE A 197 -9.60 20.39 -5.50
CA ILE A 197 -8.44 19.89 -4.76
C ILE A 197 -8.86 19.32 -3.40
N ALA A 198 -9.76 19.99 -2.69
CA ALA A 198 -10.27 19.52 -1.41
C ALA A 198 -10.95 18.15 -1.53
N LYS A 199 -11.84 17.96 -2.52
CA LYS A 199 -12.49 16.69 -2.81
C LYS A 199 -11.46 15.60 -3.14
N THR A 200 -10.49 15.90 -3.99
CA THR A 200 -9.42 14.97 -4.38
C THR A 200 -8.61 14.53 -3.16
N LYS A 201 -8.22 15.46 -2.27
CA LYS A 201 -7.52 15.12 -1.01
C LYS A 201 -8.36 14.27 -0.07
N ILE A 202 -9.66 14.58 0.10
CA ILE A 202 -10.56 13.78 0.93
C ILE A 202 -10.62 12.33 0.43
N ARG A 203 -10.74 12.13 -0.88
CA ARG A 203 -10.75 10.79 -1.51
C ARG A 203 -9.42 10.07 -1.35
N ALA A 204 -8.30 10.76 -1.63
CA ALA A 204 -6.97 10.19 -1.55
C ALA A 204 -6.58 9.74 -0.15
N PHE A 205 -6.94 10.52 0.88
CA PHE A 205 -6.45 10.30 2.23
C PHE A 205 -7.40 9.53 3.15
N ASN A 206 -8.55 9.06 2.66
CA ASN A 206 -9.60 8.51 3.50
C ASN A 206 -9.17 7.35 4.42
N ILE A 207 -8.18 6.56 4.03
CA ILE A 207 -7.63 5.47 4.85
C ILE A 207 -6.39 5.86 5.67
N MET A 208 -5.74 6.97 5.33
CA MET A 208 -4.57 7.47 6.06
C MET A 208 -4.98 8.36 7.24
N GLY A 209 -6.14 9.00 7.12
CA GLY A 209 -6.70 9.89 8.11
C GLY A 209 -7.57 10.97 7.45
N PRO A 210 -8.42 11.67 8.24
CA PRO A 210 -9.30 12.67 7.68
C PRO A 210 -8.53 13.90 7.18
N SER A 211 -8.94 14.45 6.06
CA SER A 211 -8.60 15.81 5.69
C SER A 211 -9.17 16.80 6.72
N PHE A 212 -8.60 17.97 6.84
CA PHE A 212 -9.07 18.93 7.83
C PHE A 212 -9.02 20.38 7.32
N THR A 213 -9.91 21.19 7.88
CA THR A 213 -9.90 22.64 7.72
C THR A 213 -10.06 23.32 9.08
N SER A 214 -9.85 24.63 9.14
CA SER A 214 -10.08 25.42 10.34
C SER A 214 -11.28 26.35 10.15
N HIS A 215 -12.18 26.37 11.13
CA HIS A 215 -13.29 27.32 11.19
C HIS A 215 -13.42 27.87 12.60
N LYS A 216 -13.45 29.21 12.75
CA LYS A 216 -13.56 29.90 14.06
C LYS A 216 -12.59 29.33 15.11
N ASN A 217 -11.32 29.16 14.77
CA ASN A 217 -10.25 28.59 15.59
C ASN A 217 -10.47 27.13 16.05
N LYS A 218 -11.35 26.37 15.37
CA LYS A 218 -11.55 24.94 15.60
C LYS A 218 -11.13 24.16 14.37
N ILE A 219 -10.50 23.01 14.59
CA ILE A 219 -10.17 22.06 13.50
C ILE A 219 -11.39 21.18 13.25
N LEU A 220 -11.88 21.22 12.02
CA LEU A 220 -12.93 20.33 11.52
C LEU A 220 -12.25 19.23 10.72
N LYS A 221 -12.55 17.97 11.04
CA LYS A 221 -12.08 16.79 10.33
C LYS A 221 -13.15 16.34 9.35
N ILE A 222 -12.75 16.11 8.10
CA ILE A 222 -13.65 15.74 6.99
C ILE A 222 -13.24 14.37 6.51
N HIS A 223 -14.13 13.40 6.65
CA HIS A 223 -13.91 12.00 6.28
C HIS A 223 -14.46 11.66 4.89
N SER A 224 -15.57 12.28 4.51
CA SER A 224 -16.23 12.08 3.22
C SER A 224 -17.04 13.33 2.86
N TYR A 225 -17.52 13.39 1.64
CA TYR A 225 -18.44 14.43 1.18
C TYR A 225 -19.56 13.81 0.34
N THR A 226 -20.67 14.52 0.25
CA THR A 226 -21.77 14.26 -0.69
C THR A 226 -22.04 15.51 -1.49
N GLU A 227 -22.38 15.36 -2.76
CA GLU A 227 -22.87 16.46 -3.60
C GLU A 227 -24.39 16.47 -3.54
N GLU A 228 -24.96 17.56 -3.03
CA GLU A 228 -26.39 17.82 -3.13
C GLU A 228 -26.59 18.91 -4.20
N SER A 229 -27.39 18.62 -5.22
CA SER A 229 -27.77 19.59 -6.24
C SER A 229 -28.83 20.52 -5.69
N ASN A 230 -28.49 21.40 -4.76
CA ASN A 230 -29.35 22.48 -4.33
C ASN A 230 -28.86 23.81 -4.89
N SER A 231 -29.80 24.67 -5.26
CA SER A 231 -29.58 26.00 -5.81
C SER A 231 -28.82 26.97 -4.87
N GLU A 232 -28.38 26.53 -3.67
CA GLU A 232 -27.78 27.36 -2.63
C GLU A 232 -26.36 26.96 -2.19
N GLY A 233 -25.69 26.05 -2.90
CA GLY A 233 -24.30 25.66 -2.63
C GLY A 233 -24.14 24.26 -2.04
N ILE A 234 -22.89 23.78 -2.08
CA ILE A 234 -22.51 22.44 -1.60
C ILE A 234 -22.37 22.47 -0.08
N MET A 235 -23.14 21.65 0.63
CA MET A 235 -22.92 21.43 2.07
C MET A 235 -22.02 20.21 2.29
N TYR A 236 -21.04 20.38 3.16
CA TYR A 236 -20.19 19.27 3.65
C TYR A 236 -20.84 18.67 4.90
N LYS A 237 -20.99 17.37 4.91
CA LYS A 237 -21.34 16.61 6.12
C LYS A 237 -20.15 15.87 6.67
#